data_96d068d0fb87ef48d90e33f2ac3d0df9
#
_entry.id   96d068d0fb87ef48d90e33f2ac3d0df9
#
_cell.length_a   1.000
_cell.length_b   1.000
_cell.length_c   1.000
_cell.angle_alpha   90.00
_cell.angle_beta   90.00
_cell.angle_gamma   90.00
#
_symmetry.space_group_name_H-M   'P 1'
#
loop_
_entity.id
_entity.type
_entity.pdbx_description
1 polymer ?
#
loop_
_entity_poly.entity_id
_entity_poly.type
_entity_poly.pdbx_seq_one_letter_code
_entity_poly.pdbx_strand_id
1 'polypeptide(L)'
;EAIDGMSEACLAFDVPVVGGNVSLYNESAGNDIAPTPVIGLLGLVDQLTHRPPGAVLKEGHRLVLLGPEAPGLGGSLWGVTHDAPGGDLPALDYEMHRRVADLVRQLVADQMLGGVHDLSSGGLGVALAEMAARSGVGVSLARTPDHRALFNEGPSRVVLVVDPECLTEVLA
;
A
#
# COMPACT_ATOMS: atom_id res chain seq x y z
N GLU A 1 -13.67 18.25 5.66
CA GLU A 1 -12.56 17.63 4.87
C GLU A 1 -12.45 16.11 5.15
N ALA A 2 -12.18 15.64 6.40
CA ALA A 2 -12.02 14.19 6.67
C ALA A 2 -13.30 13.40 6.35
N ILE A 3 -14.48 13.91 6.74
CA ILE A 3 -15.78 13.30 6.43
C ILE A 3 -16.03 13.27 4.92
N ASP A 4 -15.70 14.35 4.23
CA ASP A 4 -15.88 14.45 2.77
C ASP A 4 -15.01 13.41 2.07
N GLY A 5 -13.73 13.31 2.45
CA GLY A 5 -12.82 12.31 1.89
C GLY A 5 -13.26 10.86 2.14
N MET A 6 -13.77 10.54 3.35
CA MET A 6 -14.35 9.23 3.63
C MET A 6 -15.57 8.96 2.76
N SER A 7 -16.45 9.95 2.59
CA SER A 7 -17.65 9.83 1.76
C SER A 7 -17.30 9.61 0.28
N GLU A 8 -16.37 10.38 -0.24
CA GLU A 8 -15.87 10.23 -1.61
C GLU A 8 -15.28 8.83 -1.85
N ALA A 9 -14.46 8.34 -0.91
CA ALA A 9 -13.88 7.00 -1.02
C ALA A 9 -14.94 5.90 -0.97
N CYS A 10 -15.93 6.00 -0.05
CA CYS A 10 -17.03 5.04 0.03
C CYS A 10 -17.85 5.01 -1.27
N LEU A 11 -18.15 6.17 -1.85
CA LEU A 11 -18.86 6.26 -3.13
C LEU A 11 -18.00 5.73 -4.28
N ALA A 12 -16.69 6.08 -4.30
CA ALA A 12 -15.80 5.64 -5.35
C ALA A 12 -15.61 4.12 -5.37
N PHE A 13 -15.62 3.45 -4.22
CA PHE A 13 -15.41 2.00 -4.11
C PHE A 13 -16.69 1.19 -3.92
N ASP A 14 -17.85 1.85 -3.90
CA ASP A 14 -19.15 1.23 -3.65
C ASP A 14 -19.18 0.43 -2.33
N VAL A 15 -18.60 1.02 -1.28
CA VAL A 15 -18.49 0.40 0.04
C VAL A 15 -19.40 1.14 1.02
N PRO A 16 -20.46 0.49 1.54
CA PRO A 16 -21.35 1.13 2.49
C PRO A 16 -20.71 1.25 3.88
N VAL A 17 -20.99 2.34 4.57
CA VAL A 17 -20.69 2.47 6.00
C VAL A 17 -21.70 1.65 6.79
N VAL A 18 -21.22 0.62 7.49
CA VAL A 18 -22.09 -0.30 8.24
C VAL A 18 -22.11 -0.04 9.74
N GLY A 19 -21.21 0.79 10.23
CA GLY A 19 -21.16 1.16 11.65
C GLY A 19 -19.98 2.06 11.98
N GLY A 20 -19.94 2.51 13.21
CA GLY A 20 -18.89 3.34 13.75
C GLY A 20 -19.39 4.22 14.90
N ASN A 21 -18.49 5.04 15.44
CA ASN A 21 -18.84 6.07 16.39
C ASN A 21 -18.02 7.34 16.16
N VAL A 22 -18.53 8.45 16.65
CA VAL A 22 -17.82 9.72 16.70
C VAL A 22 -17.70 10.16 18.17
N SER A 23 -16.47 10.45 18.58
CA SER A 23 -16.18 11.06 19.88
C SER A 23 -15.63 12.44 19.63
N LEU A 24 -16.31 13.47 20.13
CA LEU A 24 -15.91 14.88 19.97
C LEU A 24 -14.99 15.30 21.11
N TYR A 25 -14.07 14.45 21.50
CA TYR A 25 -13.04 14.76 22.48
C TYR A 25 -11.82 15.29 21.72
N ASN A 26 -11.63 16.61 21.74
CA ASN A 26 -10.68 17.29 20.86
C ASN A 26 -9.37 17.67 21.58
N GLU A 27 -9.21 17.27 22.84
CA GLU A 27 -8.07 17.64 23.66
C GLU A 27 -7.52 16.43 24.41
N SER A 28 -6.21 16.36 24.53
CA SER A 28 -5.49 15.42 25.38
C SER A 28 -4.36 16.11 26.12
N ALA A 29 -4.34 16.00 27.45
CA ALA A 29 -3.33 16.60 28.32
C ALA A 29 -3.12 18.13 28.09
N GLY A 30 -4.19 18.86 27.83
CA GLY A 30 -4.16 20.31 27.60
C GLY A 30 -3.75 20.72 26.17
N ASN A 31 -3.64 19.80 25.25
CA ASN A 31 -3.32 20.07 23.86
C ASN A 31 -4.41 19.58 22.91
N ASP A 32 -4.67 20.33 21.87
CA ASP A 32 -5.57 19.91 20.80
C ASP A 32 -5.04 18.64 20.12
N ILE A 33 -5.94 17.71 19.80
CA ILE A 33 -5.61 16.50 19.03
C ILE A 33 -5.96 16.68 17.56
N ALA A 34 -5.19 16.04 16.68
CA ALA A 34 -5.50 16.02 15.25
C ALA A 34 -6.82 15.28 14.99
N PRO A 35 -7.68 15.76 14.09
CA PRO A 35 -8.94 15.11 13.73
C PRO A 35 -8.67 13.88 12.84
N THR A 36 -8.25 12.79 13.44
CA THR A 36 -7.81 11.57 12.75
C THR A 36 -8.90 10.51 12.76
N PRO A 37 -9.51 10.18 11.60
CA PRO A 37 -10.42 9.05 11.51
C PRO A 37 -9.64 7.73 11.52
N VAL A 38 -10.23 6.70 12.13
CA VAL A 38 -9.76 5.32 12.08
C VAL A 38 -10.76 4.51 11.29
N ILE A 39 -10.30 3.87 10.20
CA ILE A 39 -11.15 3.13 9.28
C ILE A 39 -10.87 1.64 9.40
N GLY A 40 -11.94 0.86 9.66
CA GLY A 40 -11.93 -0.59 9.52
C GLY A 40 -12.65 -1.00 8.23
N LEU A 41 -12.07 -1.87 7.43
CA LEU A 41 -12.68 -2.42 6.23
C LEU A 41 -12.86 -3.92 6.39
N LEU A 42 -14.09 -4.40 6.12
CA LEU A 42 -14.42 -5.83 6.15
C LEU A 42 -14.71 -6.31 4.73
N GLY A 43 -14.02 -7.36 4.32
CA GLY A 43 -14.28 -8.07 3.06
C GLY A 43 -14.72 -9.50 3.30
N LEU A 44 -15.53 -10.04 2.38
CA LEU A 44 -15.94 -11.44 2.37
C LEU A 44 -15.27 -12.16 1.20
N VAL A 45 -14.81 -13.37 1.47
CA VAL A 45 -14.29 -14.28 0.44
C VAL A 45 -15.19 -15.51 0.45
N ASP A 46 -16.02 -15.66 -0.58
CA ASP A 46 -17.02 -16.73 -0.65
C ASP A 46 -16.38 -18.13 -0.72
N GLN A 47 -15.30 -18.25 -1.47
CA GLN A 47 -14.55 -19.50 -1.59
C GLN A 47 -13.05 -19.23 -1.58
N LEU A 48 -12.35 -19.80 -0.63
CA LEU A 48 -10.90 -19.79 -0.57
C LEU A 48 -10.35 -21.11 -1.14
N THR A 49 -10.21 -21.16 -2.46
CA THR A 49 -9.68 -22.35 -3.15
C THR A 49 -8.18 -22.55 -2.95
N HIS A 50 -7.44 -21.45 -2.83
CA HIS A 50 -6.01 -21.44 -2.61
C HIS A 50 -5.65 -20.38 -1.56
N ARG A 51 -4.59 -20.66 -0.80
CA ARG A 51 -4.07 -19.66 0.13
C ARG A 51 -3.46 -18.50 -0.65
N PRO A 52 -3.91 -17.26 -0.46
CA PRO A 52 -3.29 -16.10 -1.07
C PRO A 52 -1.80 -15.98 -0.67
N PRO A 53 -0.95 -15.44 -1.54
CA PRO A 53 0.44 -15.19 -1.19
C PRO A 53 0.51 -14.17 -0.05
N GLY A 54 1.48 -14.37 0.85
CA GLY A 54 1.76 -13.41 1.92
C GLY A 54 2.76 -12.33 1.48
N ALA A 55 3.04 -11.40 2.40
CA ALA A 55 4.09 -10.40 2.23
C ALA A 55 5.46 -11.05 2.47
N VAL A 56 5.89 -11.91 1.56
CA VAL A 56 7.13 -12.70 1.63
C VAL A 56 7.89 -12.64 0.32
N LEU A 57 9.21 -12.81 0.40
CA LEU A 57 10.08 -13.00 -0.75
C LEU A 57 10.30 -14.48 -1.03
N LYS A 58 10.63 -14.80 -2.27
CA LYS A 58 11.11 -16.12 -2.67
C LYS A 58 12.44 -15.98 -3.42
N GLU A 59 13.38 -16.85 -3.11
CA GLU A 59 14.67 -16.88 -3.78
C GLU A 59 14.52 -17.11 -5.29
N GLY A 60 15.27 -16.36 -6.08
CA GLY A 60 15.23 -16.42 -7.54
C GLY A 60 14.08 -15.67 -8.21
N HIS A 61 13.06 -15.27 -7.47
CA HIS A 61 11.92 -14.52 -8.02
C HIS A 61 12.30 -13.09 -8.39
N ARG A 62 11.44 -12.47 -9.21
CA ARG A 62 11.56 -11.06 -9.62
C ARG A 62 10.61 -10.19 -8.84
N LEU A 63 11.06 -8.97 -8.54
CA LEU A 63 10.23 -7.95 -7.94
C LEU A 63 9.70 -7.02 -9.02
N VAL A 64 8.39 -6.83 -9.04
CA VAL A 64 7.70 -5.86 -9.89
C VAL A 64 7.02 -4.85 -8.99
N LEU A 65 7.31 -3.56 -9.20
CA LEU A 65 6.60 -2.48 -8.54
C LEU A 65 5.44 -2.06 -9.44
N LEU A 66 4.23 -2.31 -8.99
CA LEU A 66 2.99 -1.94 -9.65
C LEU A 66 2.45 -0.65 -9.07
N GLY A 67 1.94 0.23 -9.92
CA GLY A 67 1.26 1.47 -9.54
C GLY A 67 1.94 2.73 -10.07
N PRO A 68 1.36 3.90 -9.79
CA PRO A 68 1.84 5.17 -10.34
C PRO A 68 3.18 5.60 -9.71
N GLU A 69 3.89 6.48 -10.40
CA GLU A 69 5.01 7.18 -9.81
C GLU A 69 4.52 8.16 -8.73
N ALA A 70 5.26 8.23 -7.64
CA ALA A 70 4.99 9.15 -6.54
C ALA A 70 6.28 9.91 -6.18
N PRO A 71 6.44 11.15 -6.62
CA PRO A 71 7.71 11.87 -6.53
C PRO A 71 7.97 12.53 -5.18
N GLY A 72 6.95 12.69 -4.33
CA GLY A 72 7.02 13.49 -3.11
C GLY A 72 7.22 12.65 -1.84
N LEU A 73 7.65 13.33 -0.78
CA LEU A 73 7.74 12.79 0.59
C LEU A 73 6.74 13.46 1.56
N GLY A 74 5.80 14.25 1.02
CA GLY A 74 4.79 14.94 1.82
C GLY A 74 3.92 13.94 2.58
N GLY A 75 3.72 14.17 3.88
CA GLY A 75 2.96 13.29 4.76
C GLY A 75 3.59 11.94 5.08
N SER A 76 4.82 11.67 4.60
CA SER A 76 5.49 10.40 4.81
C SER A 76 6.16 10.29 6.19
N LEU A 77 6.37 9.06 6.64
CA LEU A 77 7.16 8.75 7.83
C LEU A 77 8.60 9.28 7.71
N TRP A 78 9.16 9.30 6.49
CA TRP A 78 10.47 9.91 6.23
C TRP A 78 10.50 11.37 6.64
N GLY A 79 9.50 12.16 6.23
CA GLY A 79 9.41 13.58 6.59
C GLY A 79 9.36 13.79 8.10
N VAL A 80 8.56 12.99 8.80
CA VAL A 80 8.44 13.04 10.26
C VAL A 80 9.76 12.67 10.96
N THR A 81 10.43 11.61 10.52
CA THR A 81 11.67 11.13 11.16
C THR A 81 12.90 11.99 10.88
N HIS A 82 12.82 12.87 9.88
CA HIS A 82 13.91 13.79 9.51
C HIS A 82 13.60 15.26 9.81
N ASP A 83 12.64 15.52 10.71
CA ASP A 83 12.20 16.86 11.07
C ASP A 83 11.84 17.75 9.86
N ALA A 84 11.33 17.15 8.82
CA ALA A 84 10.89 17.78 7.58
C ALA A 84 9.41 17.50 7.29
N PRO A 85 8.49 17.71 8.25
CA PRO A 85 7.07 17.53 8.04
C PRO A 85 6.59 18.59 7.04
N GLY A 86 5.80 18.19 6.08
CA GLY A 86 5.21 19.11 5.10
C GLY A 86 5.37 18.60 3.68
N GLY A 87 5.07 19.47 2.73
CA GLY A 87 4.97 19.13 1.32
C GLY A 87 3.53 18.71 0.94
N ASP A 88 3.30 18.61 -0.36
CA ASP A 88 2.00 18.21 -0.87
C ASP A 88 1.77 16.71 -0.62
N LEU A 89 0.56 16.39 -0.19
CA LEU A 89 0.13 15.00 -0.13
C LEU A 89 0.02 14.42 -1.55
N PRO A 90 0.38 13.15 -1.75
CA PRO A 90 0.20 12.53 -3.05
C PRO A 90 -1.29 12.46 -3.40
N ALA A 91 -1.63 12.80 -4.64
CA ALA A 91 -2.98 12.71 -5.13
C ALA A 91 -3.45 11.25 -5.17
N LEU A 92 -4.69 11.01 -4.77
CA LEU A 92 -5.35 9.72 -4.91
C LEU A 92 -6.22 9.73 -6.17
N ASP A 93 -5.90 8.84 -7.11
CA ASP A 93 -6.72 8.52 -8.27
C ASP A 93 -7.49 7.23 -7.98
N TYR A 94 -8.80 7.36 -7.77
CA TYR A 94 -9.67 6.22 -7.44
C TYR A 94 -9.76 5.20 -8.58
N GLU A 95 -9.72 5.64 -9.83
CA GLU A 95 -9.74 4.74 -10.98
C GLU A 95 -8.45 3.92 -11.07
N MET A 96 -7.30 4.58 -10.94
CA MET A 96 -6.00 3.91 -10.87
C MET A 96 -5.95 2.93 -9.70
N HIS A 97 -6.45 3.32 -8.53
CA HIS A 97 -6.49 2.44 -7.36
C HIS A 97 -7.30 1.18 -7.62
N ARG A 98 -8.48 1.30 -8.23
CA ARG A 98 -9.30 0.14 -8.63
C ARG A 98 -8.58 -0.76 -9.61
N ARG A 99 -7.96 -0.21 -10.65
CA ARG A 99 -7.20 -0.99 -11.64
C ARG A 99 -6.08 -1.79 -11.00
N VAL A 100 -5.32 -1.17 -10.09
CA VAL A 100 -4.26 -1.87 -9.33
C VAL A 100 -4.85 -2.98 -8.47
N ALA A 101 -5.91 -2.71 -7.72
CA ALA A 101 -6.55 -3.69 -6.87
C ALA A 101 -7.13 -4.86 -7.68
N ASP A 102 -7.78 -4.59 -8.82
CA ASP A 102 -8.36 -5.60 -9.70
C ASP A 102 -7.29 -6.49 -10.31
N LEU A 103 -6.20 -5.88 -10.80
CA LEU A 103 -5.06 -6.63 -11.36
C LEU A 103 -4.40 -7.52 -10.30
N VAL A 104 -4.13 -6.99 -9.11
CA VAL A 104 -3.55 -7.79 -8.01
C VAL A 104 -4.47 -8.95 -7.66
N ARG A 105 -5.78 -8.71 -7.55
CA ARG A 105 -6.76 -9.75 -7.25
C ARG A 105 -6.77 -10.84 -8.32
N GLN A 106 -6.70 -10.46 -9.60
CA GLN A 106 -6.61 -11.41 -10.71
C GLN A 106 -5.33 -12.24 -10.65
N LEU A 107 -4.16 -11.59 -10.53
CA LEU A 107 -2.86 -12.28 -10.45
C LEU A 107 -2.78 -13.24 -9.25
N VAL A 108 -3.42 -12.88 -8.13
CA VAL A 108 -3.54 -13.77 -6.96
C VAL A 108 -4.45 -14.97 -7.27
N ALA A 109 -5.59 -14.75 -7.91
CA ALA A 109 -6.52 -15.82 -8.30
C ALA A 109 -5.89 -16.80 -9.30
N ASP A 110 -5.11 -16.28 -10.23
CA ASP A 110 -4.39 -17.05 -11.25
C ASP A 110 -3.09 -17.68 -10.72
N GLN A 111 -2.78 -17.51 -9.43
CA GLN A 111 -1.61 -18.05 -8.73
C GLN A 111 -0.25 -17.64 -9.36
N MET A 112 -0.18 -16.47 -9.98
CA MET A 112 1.02 -15.96 -10.65
C MET A 112 2.01 -15.30 -9.69
N LEU A 113 1.64 -15.10 -8.44
CA LEU A 113 2.42 -14.37 -7.44
C LEU A 113 2.97 -15.29 -6.35
N GLY A 114 4.26 -15.19 -6.10
CA GLY A 114 4.92 -15.85 -4.97
C GLY A 114 4.84 -15.06 -3.66
N GLY A 115 4.54 -13.76 -3.75
CA GLY A 115 4.36 -12.83 -2.64
C GLY A 115 3.76 -11.52 -3.13
N VAL A 116 3.12 -10.78 -2.24
CA VAL A 116 2.55 -9.46 -2.52
C VAL A 116 2.57 -8.60 -1.26
N HIS A 117 2.88 -7.32 -1.41
CA HIS A 117 2.86 -6.35 -0.31
C HIS A 117 2.48 -4.96 -0.84
N ASP A 118 1.56 -4.30 -0.15
CA ASP A 118 1.25 -2.90 -0.39
C ASP A 118 2.40 -1.98 0.05
N LEU A 119 2.50 -0.81 -0.55
CA LEU A 119 3.38 0.24 -0.08
C LEU A 119 2.58 1.17 0.84
N SER A 120 2.90 1.11 2.11
CA SER A 120 2.30 1.89 3.19
C SER A 120 3.36 2.74 3.88
N SER A 121 3.32 2.87 5.21
CA SER A 121 4.28 3.66 5.98
C SER A 121 5.72 3.25 5.72
N GLY A 122 6.56 4.20 5.36
CA GLY A 122 7.98 3.98 5.00
C GLY A 122 8.21 3.52 3.56
N GLY A 123 7.14 3.42 2.75
CA GLY A 123 7.23 3.18 1.31
C GLY A 123 7.88 1.86 0.91
N LEU A 124 8.51 1.86 -0.26
CA LEU A 124 9.16 0.68 -0.85
C LEU A 124 10.28 0.12 0.05
N GLY A 125 11.07 1.00 0.66
CA GLY A 125 12.21 0.58 1.49
C GLY A 125 11.76 -0.26 2.68
N VAL A 126 10.73 0.17 3.40
CA VAL A 126 10.18 -0.56 4.55
C VAL A 126 9.46 -1.82 4.09
N ALA A 127 8.64 -1.76 3.04
CA ALA A 127 7.96 -2.95 2.50
C ALA A 127 8.95 -4.07 2.14
N LEU A 128 10.04 -3.74 1.45
CA LEU A 128 11.09 -4.73 1.12
C LEU A 128 11.81 -5.26 2.36
N ALA A 129 12.08 -4.42 3.35
CA ALA A 129 12.70 -4.84 4.60
C ALA A 129 11.79 -5.79 5.39
N GLU A 130 10.49 -5.50 5.48
CA GLU A 130 9.50 -6.36 6.12
C GLU A 130 9.37 -7.71 5.42
N MET A 131 9.28 -7.70 4.08
CA MET A 131 9.23 -8.94 3.29
C MET A 131 10.49 -9.78 3.50
N ALA A 132 11.68 -9.15 3.50
CA ALA A 132 12.95 -9.82 3.74
C ALA A 132 13.00 -10.42 5.16
N ALA A 133 12.60 -9.67 6.17
CA ALA A 133 12.57 -10.13 7.56
C ALA A 133 11.63 -11.33 7.76
N ARG A 134 10.47 -11.32 7.11
CA ARG A 134 9.47 -12.40 7.19
C ARG A 134 9.90 -13.69 6.49
N SER A 135 10.65 -13.57 5.40
CA SER A 135 11.04 -14.71 4.56
C SER A 135 12.47 -15.21 4.78
N GLY A 136 13.33 -14.43 5.43
CA GLY A 136 14.76 -14.72 5.53
C GLY A 136 15.51 -14.64 4.19
N VAL A 137 14.90 -14.03 3.18
CA VAL A 137 15.46 -13.88 1.81
C VAL A 137 15.84 -12.41 1.59
N GLY A 138 17.05 -12.17 1.12
CA GLY A 138 17.53 -10.82 0.82
C GLY A 138 17.01 -10.29 -0.52
N VAL A 139 17.14 -8.96 -0.68
CA VAL A 139 16.75 -8.24 -1.91
C VAL A 139 17.96 -7.67 -2.58
N SER A 140 18.05 -7.82 -3.91
CA SER A 140 19.04 -7.14 -4.75
C SER A 140 18.32 -6.28 -5.78
N LEU A 141 18.60 -4.99 -5.75
CA LEU A 141 18.06 -4.02 -6.71
C LEU A 141 19.11 -3.73 -7.80
N ALA A 142 18.70 -3.83 -9.06
CA ALA A 142 19.58 -3.57 -10.21
C ALA A 142 20.09 -2.11 -10.25
N ARG A 143 19.33 -1.20 -9.66
CA ARG A 143 19.69 0.21 -9.44
C ARG A 143 19.35 0.56 -8.00
N THR A 144 20.18 1.35 -7.34
CA THR A 144 19.86 1.92 -6.04
C THR A 144 18.90 3.09 -6.27
N PRO A 145 17.64 3.00 -5.87
CA PRO A 145 16.74 4.13 -5.93
C PRO A 145 17.21 5.24 -4.99
N ASP A 146 16.88 6.48 -5.28
CA ASP A 146 17.10 7.55 -4.32
C ASP A 146 16.16 7.42 -3.11
N HIS A 147 16.38 8.23 -2.08
CA HIS A 147 15.58 8.19 -0.88
C HIS A 147 14.09 8.52 -1.13
N ARG A 148 13.79 9.33 -2.14
CA ARG A 148 12.40 9.66 -2.50
C ARG A 148 11.70 8.45 -3.10
N ALA A 149 12.34 7.76 -4.02
CA ALA A 149 11.78 6.55 -4.60
C ALA A 149 11.61 5.41 -3.57
N LEU A 150 12.50 5.34 -2.57
CA LEU A 150 12.43 4.33 -1.51
C LEU A 150 11.37 4.63 -0.46
N PHE A 151 11.21 5.89 -0.06
CA PHE A 151 10.45 6.25 1.14
C PHE A 151 9.20 7.10 0.89
N ASN A 152 8.82 7.34 -0.37
CA ASN A 152 7.53 7.93 -0.64
C ASN A 152 6.40 6.94 -0.33
N GLU A 153 5.30 7.47 0.16
CA GLU A 153 4.11 6.72 0.57
C GLU A 153 2.92 7.00 -0.37
N GLY A 154 3.21 7.18 -1.66
CA GLY A 154 2.16 7.39 -2.66
C GLY A 154 1.17 6.23 -2.70
N PRO A 155 -0.15 6.51 -2.80
CA PRO A 155 -1.18 5.49 -2.81
C PRO A 155 -1.13 4.60 -4.05
N SER A 156 -1.89 3.50 -4.02
CA SER A 156 -2.09 2.60 -5.16
C SER A 156 -0.81 1.92 -5.67
N ARG A 157 0.11 1.60 -4.78
CA ARG A 157 1.38 0.96 -5.11
C ARG A 157 1.55 -0.35 -4.39
N VAL A 158 2.04 -1.37 -5.10
CA VAL A 158 2.17 -2.74 -4.60
C VAL A 158 3.46 -3.36 -5.12
N VAL A 159 4.16 -4.10 -4.26
CA VAL A 159 5.27 -4.97 -4.67
C VAL A 159 4.73 -6.36 -4.96
N LEU A 160 5.01 -6.86 -6.14
CA LEU A 160 4.70 -8.22 -6.57
C LEU A 160 5.99 -9.04 -6.60
N VAL A 161 5.92 -10.27 -6.10
CA VAL A 161 6.99 -11.27 -6.20
C VAL A 161 6.58 -12.29 -7.23
N VAL A 162 7.25 -12.30 -8.37
CA VAL A 162 6.86 -13.03 -9.57
C VAL A 162 7.88 -14.09 -9.91
N ASP A 163 7.41 -15.29 -10.22
CA ASP A 163 8.26 -16.34 -10.78
C ASP A 163 8.84 -15.86 -12.13
N PRO A 164 10.14 -16.03 -12.39
CA PRO A 164 10.72 -15.68 -13.68
C PRO A 164 9.98 -16.25 -14.90
N GLU A 165 9.38 -17.42 -14.77
CA GLU A 165 8.61 -18.07 -15.85
C GLU A 165 7.29 -17.33 -16.15
N CYS A 166 6.67 -16.68 -15.13
CA CYS A 166 5.45 -15.91 -15.26
C CYS A 166 5.69 -14.42 -15.60
N LEU A 167 6.95 -13.96 -15.55
CA LEU A 167 7.27 -12.52 -15.63
C LEU A 167 6.75 -11.86 -16.91
N THR A 168 6.89 -12.53 -18.05
CA THR A 168 6.45 -11.97 -19.34
C THR A 168 4.94 -11.79 -19.39
N GLU A 169 4.19 -12.71 -18.82
CA GLU A 169 2.73 -12.66 -18.77
C GLU A 169 2.25 -11.58 -17.79
N VAL A 170 2.90 -11.44 -16.64
CA VAL A 170 2.59 -10.38 -15.65
C VAL A 170 2.87 -8.98 -16.18
N LEU A 171 3.83 -8.83 -17.10
CA LEU A 171 4.21 -7.52 -17.68
C LEU A 171 3.45 -7.18 -18.98
N ALA A 172 2.66 -8.10 -19.53
CA ALA A 172 1.87 -7.90 -20.74
C ALA A 172 0.56 -7.17 -20.46
#